data_c52f7b1761b8d26451fc48e3fd389f1b
#
_entry.id   c52f7b1761b8d26451fc48e3fd389f1b
#
_cell.length_a   1.000
_cell.length_b   1.000
_cell.length_c   1.000
_cell.angle_alpha   90.00
_cell.angle_beta   90.00
_cell.angle_gamma   90.00
#
_symmetry.space_group_name_H-M   'P 1'
#
loop_
_entity.id
_entity.type
_entity.pdbx_description
1 polymer ?
#
loop_
_entity_poly.entity_id
_entity_poly.type
_entity_poly.pdbx_seq_one_letter_code
_entity_poly.pdbx_strand_id
1 'polypeptide(L)'
;AIQFNMPYDEFARRLLTASGSTLDNPPANFYRTAGDMNDCVETISQVFLGARLQCAKCHNHPFERWTQDNYYGMGAFFNRIQRKKTRRADELFVWSAPSGEVTQPRTGQQMKPWLPVAAVVEDPNPDDRRETFADWLTQPDNPFFARIEVNRIWSHLLGRGIVDPPDDFRESNPPSN
;
A
#
# COMPACT_ATOMS: atom_id res chain seq x y z
N ALA A 1 -8.78 -3.05 -17.18
CA ALA A 1 -9.69 -2.80 -16.05
C ALA A 1 -10.91 -2.00 -16.53
N ILE A 2 -10.77 -0.74 -16.87
CA ILE A 2 -11.90 0.18 -17.22
C ILE A 2 -12.77 -0.39 -18.36
N GLN A 3 -12.15 -0.84 -19.46
CA GLN A 3 -12.86 -1.37 -20.62
C GLN A 3 -13.80 -2.55 -20.30
N PHE A 4 -13.46 -3.35 -19.28
CA PHE A 4 -14.22 -4.53 -18.87
C PHE A 4 -14.98 -4.30 -17.56
N ASN A 5 -15.10 -3.06 -17.13
CA ASN A 5 -15.77 -2.69 -15.88
C ASN A 5 -15.33 -3.55 -14.68
N MET A 6 -14.02 -3.76 -14.55
CA MET A 6 -13.45 -4.55 -13.45
C MET A 6 -13.79 -3.91 -12.11
N PRO A 7 -14.30 -4.65 -11.12
CA PRO A 7 -14.49 -4.16 -9.76
C PRO A 7 -13.20 -3.55 -9.19
N TYR A 8 -13.34 -2.46 -8.42
CA TYR A 8 -12.17 -1.71 -7.95
C TYR A 8 -11.33 -2.50 -6.92
N ASP A 9 -11.97 -3.32 -6.11
CA ASP A 9 -11.32 -4.25 -5.19
C ASP A 9 -10.48 -5.30 -5.94
N GLU A 10 -11.02 -5.87 -7.01
CA GLU A 10 -10.28 -6.78 -7.88
C GLU A 10 -9.10 -6.07 -8.57
N PHE A 11 -9.29 -4.84 -9.03
CA PHE A 11 -8.22 -4.03 -9.60
C PHE A 11 -7.09 -3.80 -8.58
N ALA A 12 -7.42 -3.36 -7.36
CA ALA A 12 -6.45 -3.11 -6.31
C ALA A 12 -5.69 -4.40 -5.92
N ARG A 13 -6.42 -5.51 -5.76
CA ARG A 13 -5.83 -6.82 -5.48
C ARG A 13 -4.83 -7.23 -6.54
N ARG A 14 -5.22 -7.21 -7.81
CA ARG A 14 -4.34 -7.55 -8.94
C ARG A 14 -3.10 -6.67 -9.03
N LEU A 15 -3.23 -5.40 -8.67
CA LEU A 15 -2.11 -4.47 -8.63
C LEU A 15 -1.12 -4.83 -7.52
N LEU A 16 -1.63 -5.04 -6.30
CA LEU A 16 -0.83 -5.26 -5.09
C LEU A 16 -0.14 -6.63 -5.08
N THR A 17 -0.77 -7.67 -5.64
CA THR A 17 -0.22 -9.03 -5.66
C THR A 17 0.47 -9.40 -6.98
N ALA A 18 0.61 -8.42 -7.90
CA ALA A 18 1.19 -8.66 -9.21
C ALA A 18 2.63 -9.20 -9.12
N SER A 19 2.91 -10.20 -9.94
CA SER A 19 4.23 -10.83 -10.09
C SER A 19 4.49 -11.20 -11.53
N GLY A 20 5.74 -11.53 -11.87
CA GLY A 20 6.15 -11.93 -13.20
C GLY A 20 6.66 -10.76 -14.06
N SER A 21 6.60 -10.95 -15.37
CA SER A 21 7.05 -9.98 -16.36
C SER A 21 6.13 -8.74 -16.40
N THR A 22 6.72 -7.55 -16.36
CA THR A 22 5.97 -6.29 -16.52
C THR A 22 5.39 -6.08 -17.92
N LEU A 23 5.84 -6.84 -18.91
CA LEU A 23 5.28 -6.82 -20.27
C LEU A 23 4.11 -7.79 -20.44
N ASP A 24 4.22 -8.98 -19.79
CA ASP A 24 3.22 -10.03 -19.92
C ASP A 24 2.12 -9.91 -18.83
N ASN A 25 2.46 -9.30 -17.67
CA ASN A 25 1.52 -8.97 -16.60
C ASN A 25 1.58 -7.46 -16.29
N PRO A 26 0.83 -6.61 -16.99
CA PRO A 26 0.87 -5.15 -16.86
C PRO A 26 0.71 -4.61 -15.43
N PRO A 27 -0.13 -5.19 -14.53
CA PRO A 27 -0.20 -4.77 -13.13
C PRO A 27 1.15 -4.79 -12.38
N ALA A 28 2.10 -5.66 -12.77
CA ALA A 28 3.43 -5.71 -12.17
C ALA A 28 4.25 -4.41 -12.38
N ASN A 29 3.83 -3.54 -13.31
CA ASN A 29 4.42 -2.21 -13.48
C ASN A 29 4.21 -1.29 -12.27
N PHE A 30 3.26 -1.58 -11.39
CA PHE A 30 3.16 -0.91 -10.10
C PHE A 30 4.49 -0.93 -9.36
N TYR A 31 5.16 -2.08 -9.34
CA TYR A 31 6.45 -2.25 -8.68
C TYR A 31 7.65 -1.69 -9.45
N ARG A 32 7.42 -1.11 -10.62
CA ARG A 32 8.41 -0.28 -11.31
C ARG A 32 8.48 1.11 -10.68
N THR A 33 7.32 1.66 -10.30
CA THR A 33 7.18 2.98 -9.65
C THR A 33 7.43 2.87 -8.16
N ALA A 34 6.80 1.92 -7.48
CA ALA A 34 7.06 1.58 -6.09
C ALA A 34 8.32 0.72 -6.00
N GLY A 35 9.49 1.36 -6.17
CA GLY A 35 10.78 0.71 -6.42
C GLY A 35 11.41 0.02 -5.22
N ASP A 36 11.04 0.39 -4.00
CA ASP A 36 11.49 -0.24 -2.76
C ASP A 36 10.34 -0.36 -1.73
N MET A 37 10.65 -0.86 -0.54
CA MET A 37 9.68 -1.02 0.55
C MET A 37 9.07 0.32 0.98
N ASN A 38 9.87 1.38 1.03
CA ASN A 38 9.39 2.71 1.44
C ASN A 38 8.42 3.28 0.41
N ASP A 39 8.79 3.20 -0.88
CA ASP A 39 7.92 3.63 -1.98
C ASP A 39 6.58 2.88 -1.96
N CYS A 40 6.62 1.56 -1.66
CA CYS A 40 5.40 0.76 -1.50
C CYS A 40 4.53 1.29 -0.35
N VAL A 41 5.09 1.47 0.84
CA VAL A 41 4.36 1.97 2.02
C VAL A 41 3.77 3.34 1.75
N GLU A 42 4.56 4.28 1.24
CA GLU A 42 4.14 5.66 1.00
C GLU A 42 3.06 5.73 -0.09
N THR A 43 3.24 5.03 -1.21
CA THR A 43 2.26 5.01 -2.29
C THR A 43 0.96 4.32 -1.88
N ILE A 44 1.04 3.14 -1.26
CA ILE A 44 -0.13 2.35 -0.87
C ILE A 44 -0.93 3.06 0.22
N SER A 45 -0.25 3.62 1.22
CA SER A 45 -0.92 4.35 2.29
C SER A 45 -1.64 5.59 1.76
N GLN A 46 -1.03 6.34 0.88
CA GLN A 46 -1.64 7.53 0.30
C GLN A 46 -2.79 7.18 -0.66
N VAL A 47 -2.59 6.20 -1.55
CA VAL A 47 -3.57 5.85 -2.58
C VAL A 47 -4.77 5.10 -2.01
N PHE A 48 -4.56 4.11 -1.13
CA PHE A 48 -5.62 3.22 -0.68
C PHE A 48 -6.10 3.46 0.75
N LEU A 49 -5.30 4.14 1.59
CA LEU A 49 -5.68 4.43 2.97
C LEU A 49 -5.91 5.92 3.22
N GLY A 50 -5.58 6.80 2.25
CA GLY A 50 -5.67 8.25 2.42
C GLY A 50 -4.79 8.80 3.55
N ALA A 51 -3.71 8.08 3.89
CA ALA A 51 -2.82 8.42 4.97
C ALA A 51 -1.42 8.72 4.42
N ARG A 52 -0.83 9.83 4.83
CA ARG A 52 0.52 10.23 4.45
C ARG A 52 1.50 9.78 5.52
N LEU A 53 2.11 8.62 5.32
CA LEU A 53 2.99 8.00 6.32
C LEU A 53 4.46 8.43 6.23
N GLN A 54 4.87 9.29 5.30
CA GLN A 54 6.28 9.66 5.08
C GLN A 54 6.99 10.13 6.37
N CYS A 55 6.31 10.91 7.23
CA CYS A 55 6.90 11.37 8.48
C CYS A 55 7.21 10.21 9.43
N ALA A 56 6.38 9.18 9.42
CA ALA A 56 6.51 8.02 10.30
C ALA A 56 7.73 7.13 9.94
N LYS A 57 8.36 7.34 8.79
CA LYS A 57 9.62 6.70 8.41
C LYS A 57 10.79 7.03 9.35
N CYS A 58 10.88 8.27 9.80
CA CYS A 58 12.02 8.74 10.60
C CYS A 58 11.70 8.92 12.08
N HIS A 59 10.46 9.28 12.41
CA HIS A 59 9.98 9.51 13.78
C HIS A 59 8.48 9.26 13.83
N ASN A 60 7.91 9.12 15.01
CA ASN A 60 6.45 9.06 15.13
C ASN A 60 5.82 10.31 14.51
N HIS A 61 4.69 10.12 13.81
CA HIS A 61 4.05 11.23 13.10
C HIS A 61 3.66 12.34 14.09
N PRO A 62 4.01 13.61 13.85
CA PRO A 62 3.88 14.68 14.85
C PRO A 62 2.41 15.07 15.16
N PHE A 63 1.49 14.79 14.24
CA PHE A 63 0.09 15.22 14.33
C PHE A 63 -0.92 14.08 14.19
N GLU A 64 -0.44 12.85 13.93
CA GLU A 64 -1.28 11.69 13.67
C GLU A 64 -0.83 10.51 14.53
N ARG A 65 -1.72 9.53 14.67
CA ARG A 65 -1.48 8.32 15.46
C ARG A 65 -0.39 7.37 14.94
N TRP A 66 0.15 7.64 13.76
CA TRP A 66 1.10 6.75 13.08
C TRP A 66 2.48 6.78 13.74
N THR A 67 2.93 5.63 14.18
CA THR A 67 4.28 5.48 14.76
C THR A 67 5.26 4.97 13.71
N GLN A 68 6.55 5.08 14.04
CA GLN A 68 7.60 4.48 13.23
C GLN A 68 7.41 2.94 13.12
N ASP A 69 6.96 2.29 14.19
CA ASP A 69 6.67 0.86 14.18
C ASP A 69 5.51 0.51 13.22
N ASN A 70 4.48 1.35 13.14
CA ASN A 70 3.40 1.18 12.16
C ASN A 70 3.92 1.25 10.72
N TYR A 71 4.80 2.20 10.42
CA TYR A 71 5.42 2.35 9.11
C TYR A 71 6.19 1.09 8.70
N TYR A 72 7.12 0.63 9.56
CA TYR A 72 7.92 -0.55 9.26
C TYR A 72 7.14 -1.86 9.36
N GLY A 73 6.13 -1.93 10.21
CA GLY A 73 5.19 -3.05 10.25
C GLY A 73 4.37 -3.18 8.97
N MET A 74 3.88 -2.07 8.42
CA MET A 74 3.26 -2.08 7.10
C MET A 74 4.27 -2.45 6.01
N GLY A 75 5.50 -1.96 6.09
CA GLY A 75 6.59 -2.31 5.19
C GLY A 75 6.91 -3.80 5.16
N ALA A 76 6.67 -4.53 6.25
CA ALA A 76 6.93 -5.95 6.33
C ALA A 76 6.06 -6.81 5.38
N PHE A 77 4.96 -6.28 4.84
CA PHE A 77 4.21 -6.92 3.76
C PHE A 77 4.91 -6.82 2.41
N PHE A 78 5.72 -5.80 2.18
CA PHE A 78 6.26 -5.45 0.86
C PHE A 78 7.78 -5.62 0.74
N ASN A 79 8.50 -5.84 1.85
CA ASN A 79 9.96 -5.90 1.87
C ASN A 79 10.54 -7.10 1.12
N ARG A 80 9.75 -8.16 0.91
CA ARG A 80 10.18 -9.35 0.18
C ARG A 80 10.09 -9.22 -1.35
N ILE A 81 9.61 -8.09 -1.86
CA ILE A 81 9.46 -7.89 -3.30
C ILE A 81 10.81 -7.64 -3.94
N GLN A 82 11.15 -8.50 -4.87
CA GLN A 82 12.38 -8.44 -5.65
C GLN A 82 12.09 -8.09 -7.10
N ARG A 83 13.05 -7.47 -7.76
CA ARG A 83 12.95 -7.00 -9.15
C ARG A 83 14.25 -7.28 -9.87
N LYS A 84 14.15 -7.77 -11.10
CA LYS A 84 15.31 -8.03 -11.95
C LYS A 84 15.04 -7.55 -13.36
N LYS A 85 15.98 -6.81 -13.95
CA LYS A 85 15.98 -6.52 -15.40
C LYS A 85 16.20 -7.81 -16.15
N THR A 86 15.47 -8.00 -17.24
CA THR A 86 15.62 -9.15 -18.12
C THR A 86 16.45 -8.79 -19.35
N ARG A 87 16.51 -9.70 -20.31
CA ARG A 87 17.15 -9.43 -21.61
C ARG A 87 16.23 -8.66 -22.57
N ARG A 88 14.92 -8.61 -22.28
CA ARG A 88 13.96 -7.83 -23.07
C ARG A 88 14.06 -6.37 -22.67
N ALA A 89 14.10 -5.47 -23.64
CA ALA A 89 14.15 -4.02 -23.38
C ALA A 89 12.95 -3.60 -22.52
N ASP A 90 13.19 -2.72 -21.54
CA ASP A 90 12.18 -2.17 -20.65
C ASP A 90 11.37 -3.18 -19.83
N GLU A 91 11.82 -4.43 -19.72
CA GLU A 91 11.19 -5.45 -18.91
C GLU A 91 11.82 -5.54 -17.50
N LEU A 92 10.96 -5.59 -16.49
CA LEU A 92 11.30 -6.07 -15.15
C LEU A 92 10.57 -7.39 -14.89
N PHE A 93 11.22 -8.28 -14.17
CA PHE A 93 10.59 -9.46 -13.60
C PHE A 93 10.46 -9.24 -12.09
N VAL A 94 9.22 -9.31 -11.58
CA VAL A 94 8.86 -9.03 -10.18
C VAL A 94 8.46 -10.33 -9.50
N TRP A 95 8.94 -10.56 -8.27
CA TRP A 95 8.53 -11.73 -7.47
C TRP A 95 8.63 -11.46 -5.97
N SER A 96 7.93 -12.26 -5.17
CA SER A 96 8.08 -12.30 -3.71
C SER A 96 9.18 -13.29 -3.35
N ALA A 97 10.19 -12.85 -2.59
CA ALA A 97 11.23 -13.72 -2.06
C ALA A 97 10.73 -14.48 -0.82
N PRO A 98 11.24 -15.69 -0.55
CA PRO A 98 10.79 -16.50 0.59
C PRO A 98 11.21 -15.91 1.95
N SER A 99 12.17 -14.99 1.95
CA SER A 99 12.70 -14.35 3.16
C SER A 99 13.04 -12.88 2.89
N GLY A 100 13.23 -12.13 3.95
CA GLY A 100 13.56 -10.71 3.92
C GLY A 100 12.70 -9.99 4.94
N GLU A 101 13.30 -9.70 6.11
CA GLU A 101 12.58 -9.06 7.21
C GLU A 101 12.93 -7.58 7.29
N VAL A 102 11.99 -6.81 7.79
CA VAL A 102 12.17 -5.37 8.04
C VAL A 102 12.76 -5.19 9.43
N THR A 103 13.77 -4.34 9.53
CA THR A 103 14.33 -3.93 10.81
C THR A 103 13.98 -2.46 11.06
N GLN A 104 13.44 -2.17 12.23
CA GLN A 104 13.18 -0.82 12.67
C GLN A 104 14.51 -0.11 12.96
N PRO A 105 14.86 0.97 12.27
CA PRO A 105 16.22 1.50 12.25
C PRO A 105 16.69 2.10 13.59
N ARG A 106 15.77 2.55 14.45
CA ARG A 106 16.11 3.14 15.76
C ARG A 106 16.35 2.10 16.83
N THR A 107 15.58 1.00 16.81
CA THR A 107 15.61 -0.01 17.88
C THR A 107 16.38 -1.26 17.48
N GLY A 108 16.60 -1.50 16.18
CA GLY A 108 17.15 -2.75 15.66
C GLY A 108 16.17 -3.92 15.73
N GLN A 109 14.93 -3.69 16.15
CA GLN A 109 13.92 -4.74 16.28
C GLN A 109 13.43 -5.19 14.90
N GLN A 110 13.29 -6.49 14.73
CA GLN A 110 12.65 -7.07 13.56
C GLN A 110 11.14 -6.86 13.63
N MET A 111 10.58 -6.27 12.58
CA MET A 111 9.17 -5.90 12.53
C MET A 111 8.33 -7.02 11.94
N LYS A 112 7.24 -7.34 12.63
CA LYS A 112 6.17 -8.19 12.11
C LYS A 112 5.23 -7.36 11.23
N PRO A 113 4.56 -7.98 10.23
CA PRO A 113 3.50 -7.32 9.47
C PRO A 113 2.42 -6.75 10.38
N TRP A 114 2.04 -5.51 10.13
CA TRP A 114 1.02 -4.79 10.91
C TRP A 114 -0.01 -4.14 9.98
N LEU A 115 -1.29 -4.33 10.28
CA LEU A 115 -2.42 -3.77 9.56
C LEU A 115 -3.02 -2.59 10.33
N PRO A 116 -3.31 -1.44 9.67
CA PRO A 116 -4.00 -0.30 10.28
C PRO A 116 -5.33 -0.70 10.93
N VAL A 117 -5.59 -0.20 12.14
CA VAL A 117 -6.77 -0.45 13.00
C VAL A 117 -7.04 -1.92 13.35
N ALA A 118 -6.25 -2.85 12.85
CA ALA A 118 -6.34 -4.25 13.21
C ALA A 118 -5.28 -4.58 14.28
N ALA A 119 -4.20 -5.20 13.90
CA ALA A 119 -3.14 -5.60 14.81
C ALA A 119 -1.89 -6.05 14.04
N VAL A 120 -0.91 -6.54 14.77
CA VAL A 120 0.19 -7.34 14.23
C VAL A 120 -0.39 -8.64 13.66
N VAL A 121 0.01 -8.96 12.44
CA VAL A 121 -0.34 -10.23 11.80
C VAL A 121 0.73 -11.25 12.16
N GLU A 122 0.36 -12.22 12.98
CA GLU A 122 1.31 -13.22 13.48
C GLU A 122 1.71 -14.24 12.40
N ASP A 123 0.76 -14.60 11.54
CA ASP A 123 0.94 -15.62 10.51
C ASP A 123 0.39 -15.14 9.15
N PRO A 124 1.10 -14.21 8.48
CA PRO A 124 0.73 -13.82 7.12
C PRO A 124 1.02 -14.96 6.15
N ASN A 125 0.34 -14.97 4.99
CA ASN A 125 0.63 -15.95 3.93
C ASN A 125 2.16 -16.05 3.70
N PRO A 126 2.78 -17.21 3.95
CA PRO A 126 4.24 -17.35 3.91
C PRO A 126 4.79 -17.22 2.49
N ASP A 127 4.02 -17.56 1.47
CA ASP A 127 4.43 -17.51 0.07
C ASP A 127 4.39 -16.08 -0.46
N ASP A 128 3.35 -15.33 -0.10
CA ASP A 128 3.23 -13.91 -0.48
C ASP A 128 2.44 -13.10 0.56
N ARG A 129 3.13 -12.39 1.42
CA ARG A 129 2.51 -11.53 2.45
C ARG A 129 1.58 -10.45 1.88
N ARG A 130 1.76 -10.06 0.61
CA ARG A 130 0.91 -9.06 -0.05
C ARG A 130 -0.53 -9.53 -0.20
N GLU A 131 -0.77 -10.83 -0.33
CA GLU A 131 -2.12 -11.39 -0.39
C GLU A 131 -2.88 -11.11 0.92
N THR A 132 -2.25 -11.32 2.07
CA THR A 132 -2.86 -10.99 3.37
C THR A 132 -3.21 -9.51 3.47
N PHE A 133 -2.33 -8.62 3.01
CA PHE A 133 -2.61 -7.19 2.97
C PHE A 133 -3.76 -6.85 2.02
N ALA A 134 -3.76 -7.42 0.81
CA ALA A 134 -4.80 -7.19 -0.18
C ALA A 134 -6.16 -7.74 0.27
N ASP A 135 -6.19 -8.90 0.94
CA ASP A 135 -7.39 -9.46 1.55
C ASP A 135 -8.00 -8.51 2.57
N TRP A 136 -7.18 -8.02 3.50
CA TRP A 136 -7.63 -7.05 4.50
C TRP A 136 -8.12 -5.75 3.85
N LEU A 137 -7.36 -5.21 2.89
CA LEU A 137 -7.69 -3.94 2.25
C LEU A 137 -9.05 -3.97 1.55
N THR A 138 -9.35 -5.09 0.88
CA THR A 138 -10.55 -5.25 0.06
C THR A 138 -11.74 -5.84 0.81
N GLN A 139 -11.68 -5.98 2.14
CA GLN A 139 -12.83 -6.40 2.95
C GLN A 139 -13.95 -5.35 2.87
N PRO A 140 -15.21 -5.79 2.82
CA PRO A 140 -16.35 -4.86 2.73
C PRO A 140 -16.45 -3.85 3.88
N ASP A 141 -15.95 -4.22 5.05
CA ASP A 141 -15.95 -3.40 6.27
C ASP A 141 -14.62 -2.64 6.49
N ASN A 142 -13.71 -2.69 5.52
CA ASN A 142 -12.46 -1.92 5.60
C ASN A 142 -12.76 -0.43 5.71
N PRO A 143 -12.27 0.28 6.76
CA PRO A 143 -12.67 1.65 7.03
C PRO A 143 -12.03 2.69 6.09
N PHE A 144 -11.07 2.29 5.25
CA PHE A 144 -10.32 3.19 4.38
C PHE A 144 -10.73 3.08 2.92
N PHE A 145 -10.63 1.90 2.35
CA PHE A 145 -10.60 1.64 0.92
C PHE A 145 -11.73 2.29 0.12
N ALA A 146 -12.98 1.99 0.48
CA ALA A 146 -14.14 2.56 -0.22
C ALA A 146 -14.27 4.08 0.00
N ARG A 147 -13.99 4.57 1.21
CA ARG A 147 -14.11 6.00 1.55
C ARG A 147 -13.14 6.85 0.75
N ILE A 148 -11.91 6.40 0.62
CA ILE A 148 -10.87 7.12 -0.13
C ILE A 148 -11.25 7.22 -1.61
N GLU A 149 -11.66 6.12 -2.20
CA GLU A 149 -12.01 6.10 -3.62
C GLU A 149 -13.27 6.93 -3.91
N VAL A 150 -14.29 6.82 -3.09
CA VAL A 150 -15.49 7.66 -3.19
C VAL A 150 -15.13 9.15 -3.12
N ASN A 151 -14.28 9.55 -2.18
CA ASN A 151 -13.84 10.94 -2.05
C ASN A 151 -13.03 11.41 -3.27
N ARG A 152 -12.20 10.55 -3.84
CA ARG A 152 -11.42 10.84 -5.05
C ARG A 152 -12.33 11.02 -6.26
N ILE A 153 -13.29 10.11 -6.46
CA ILE A 153 -14.30 10.23 -7.52
C ILE A 153 -15.12 11.49 -7.34
N TRP A 154 -15.57 11.78 -6.12
CA TRP A 154 -16.29 13.00 -5.77
C TRP A 154 -15.49 14.25 -6.14
N SER A 155 -14.24 14.31 -5.71
CA SER A 155 -13.34 15.43 -6.05
C SER A 155 -13.18 15.60 -7.55
N HIS A 156 -13.06 14.49 -8.29
CA HIS A 156 -12.90 14.52 -9.75
C HIS A 156 -14.14 15.06 -10.47
N LEU A 157 -15.33 14.68 -10.01
CA LEU A 157 -16.61 15.10 -10.61
C LEU A 157 -17.03 16.51 -10.22
N LEU A 158 -16.75 16.92 -8.98
CA LEU A 158 -17.23 18.17 -8.41
C LEU A 158 -16.14 19.23 -8.18
N GLY A 159 -14.90 18.93 -8.56
CA GLY A 159 -13.75 19.83 -8.47
C GLY A 159 -13.11 19.93 -7.09
N ARG A 160 -13.75 19.37 -6.03
CA ARG A 160 -13.23 19.33 -4.66
C ARG A 160 -13.73 18.09 -3.92
N GLY A 161 -12.86 17.45 -3.13
CA GLY A 161 -13.24 16.34 -2.25
C GLY A 161 -14.04 16.80 -1.02
N ILE A 162 -14.80 15.89 -0.43
CA ILE A 162 -15.40 16.10 0.90
C ILE A 162 -14.26 16.25 1.93
N VAL A 163 -13.22 15.46 1.80
CA VAL A 163 -11.90 15.69 2.41
C VAL A 163 -10.97 16.21 1.31
N ASP A 164 -10.30 17.33 1.55
CA ASP A 164 -9.44 17.99 0.56
C ASP A 164 -8.12 18.42 1.21
N PRO A 165 -6.94 17.97 0.71
CA PRO A 165 -6.72 17.10 -0.47
C PRO A 165 -7.36 15.71 -0.35
N PRO A 166 -7.81 15.09 -1.48
CA PRO A 166 -8.64 13.87 -1.45
C PRO A 166 -7.92 12.62 -0.94
N ASP A 167 -6.62 12.69 -0.71
CA ASP A 167 -5.74 11.61 -0.22
C ASP A 167 -5.14 11.92 1.17
N ASP A 168 -5.79 12.81 1.95
CA ASP A 168 -5.28 13.30 3.22
C ASP A 168 -6.35 13.23 4.33
N PHE A 169 -6.73 12.00 4.69
CA PHE A 169 -7.72 11.69 5.72
C PHE A 169 -7.07 11.64 7.10
N ARG A 170 -6.98 12.78 7.76
CA ARG A 170 -6.43 12.92 9.12
C ARG A 170 -7.35 13.73 10.01
N GLU A 171 -7.19 13.59 11.33
CA GLU A 171 -8.01 14.31 12.31
C GLU A 171 -7.95 15.82 12.15
N SER A 172 -6.77 16.34 11.77
CA SER A 172 -6.57 17.78 11.51
C SER A 172 -7.09 18.25 10.16
N ASN A 173 -7.63 17.36 9.33
CA ASN A 173 -8.27 17.67 8.04
C ASN A 173 -9.67 17.01 7.98
N PRO A 174 -10.62 17.47 8.77
CA PRO A 174 -11.96 16.90 8.82
C PRO A 174 -12.72 17.12 7.51
N PRO A 175 -13.73 16.29 7.23
CA PRO A 175 -14.66 16.52 6.12
C PRO A 175 -15.24 17.92 6.14
N SER A 176 -15.45 18.51 4.96
CA SER A 176 -16.01 19.86 4.80
C SER A 176 -17.51 19.96 5.08
N ASN A 177 -18.20 18.83 5.29
CA ASN A 177 -19.63 18.71 5.60
C ASN A 177 -19.85 17.75 6.77
#